data_bd08ae39fe2e6cc6ab858f9f6a1415d6
#
_entry.id   bd08ae39fe2e6cc6ab858f9f6a1415d6
#
_cell.length_a   1.000
_cell.length_b   1.000
_cell.length_c   1.000
_cell.angle_alpha   90.00
_cell.angle_beta   90.00
_cell.angle_gamma   90.00
#
_symmetry.space_group_name_H-M   'P 1'
#
loop_
_entity.id
_entity.type
_entity.pdbx_description
1 polymer ?
#
loop_
_entity_poly.entity_id
_entity_poly.type
_entity_poly.pdbx_seq_one_letter_code
_entity_poly.pdbx_strand_id
1 'polypeptide(L)'
;MKAPLKAQGTGRLARGACVDASRARSFSFLLFALCLLPPALSAAACGKRQPPLPPVERVPQRTELLSGVQRGNQVILSWPAPRRNASDESVQSIRRVDVYRLAEAVGDPLPLTEEEFSARATLIGSVSEEQVTRAANALEYTDELSLGEPVRLRYAVRYVNAAGQRASFSNFLLIEPAASVSRPPVLAQNPEVLENAINVRWDAPESNVDDTRPANLLGYNVYRSARSQNQPAATPLNARPISATSFADQAFTFGVEYVYVVRAVSLGTGGEPVESLNSNAVEVKPLDVFPPAAPTGLVPAPSSSPLRISVFFAANQERDLAGYNLYRSEDPDLPQERWTKLNRDLLQRTTYQDEAVRSGQRYFYYVVAVDAAGNVSRPSEVKAETAP
;
A
#
# COMPACT_ATOMS: atom_id res chain seq x y z
N MET A 1 -14.83 30.98 26.46
CA MET A 1 -15.83 30.98 27.52
C MET A 1 -16.31 29.57 27.77
N LYS A 2 -16.15 29.13 29.04
CA LYS A 2 -16.74 27.96 29.70
C LYS A 2 -16.29 26.54 29.31
N ALA A 3 -15.35 26.05 30.07
CA ALA A 3 -15.22 24.64 30.52
C ALA A 3 -16.23 24.40 31.68
N PRO A 4 -16.15 23.28 32.45
CA PRO A 4 -16.25 21.84 32.14
C PRO A 4 -17.30 21.16 33.06
N LEU A 5 -17.51 19.86 32.96
CA LEU A 5 -18.18 19.09 34.04
C LEU A 5 -17.57 17.69 34.22
N LYS A 6 -17.13 17.50 35.48
CA LYS A 6 -16.75 16.25 36.14
C LYS A 6 -18.02 15.48 36.59
N ALA A 7 -17.96 14.17 36.64
CA ALA A 7 -18.60 13.30 37.65
C ALA A 7 -17.81 11.99 37.71
N GLN A 8 -17.12 11.57 38.70
CA GLN A 8 -17.35 11.11 40.09
C GLN A 8 -18.45 10.03 40.25
N GLY A 9 -18.07 8.93 40.84
CA GLY A 9 -18.91 7.95 41.50
C GLY A 9 -18.14 6.63 41.65
N THR A 10 -17.44 6.39 42.72
CA THR A 10 -17.82 5.67 43.98
C THR A 10 -18.33 4.25 43.72
N GLY A 11 -17.92 3.19 44.34
CA GLY A 11 -17.30 2.94 45.60
C GLY A 11 -17.45 1.48 45.99
N ARG A 12 -16.83 1.18 47.07
CA ARG A 12 -17.05 0.18 48.16
C ARG A 12 -16.44 -1.20 47.98
N LEU A 13 -15.39 -1.56 48.77
CA LEU A 13 -15.33 -1.90 50.22
C LEU A 13 -16.09 -3.18 50.60
N ALA A 14 -15.37 -4.16 51.06
CA ALA A 14 -15.62 -5.01 52.23
C ALA A 14 -14.30 -5.77 52.53
N ARG A 15 -13.59 -5.52 53.62
CA ARG A 15 -13.78 -5.73 55.05
C ARG A 15 -13.95 -7.20 55.43
N GLY A 16 -13.10 -7.58 56.34
CA GLY A 16 -13.27 -8.65 57.31
C GLY A 16 -11.92 -9.29 57.62
N ALA A 17 -11.34 -9.09 58.62
CA ALA A 17 -11.48 -8.93 60.05
C ALA A 17 -10.47 -9.84 60.77
N CYS A 18 -9.76 -9.22 61.60
CA CYS A 18 -8.93 -9.69 62.70
C CYS A 18 -9.55 -10.76 63.57
N VAL A 19 -8.73 -11.50 64.29
CA VAL A 19 -8.78 -11.80 65.70
C VAL A 19 -7.45 -12.50 66.05
N ASP A 20 -6.50 -11.99 66.72
CA ASP A 20 -6.29 -11.62 68.14
C ASP A 20 -6.05 -12.80 69.07
N ALA A 21 -4.91 -12.70 69.65
CA ALA A 21 -4.53 -12.78 71.05
C ALA A 21 -4.36 -14.16 71.75
N SER A 22 -3.27 -14.43 72.18
CA SER A 22 -2.74 -14.18 73.55
C SER A 22 -2.30 -15.42 74.30
N ARG A 23 -1.19 -15.20 75.01
CA ARG A 23 -0.76 -15.74 76.32
C ARG A 23 -0.31 -17.19 76.41
N ALA A 24 0.81 -17.47 76.85
CA ALA A 24 1.77 -17.03 77.84
C ALA A 24 2.25 -18.22 78.71
N ARG A 25 3.49 -18.14 79.05
CA ARG A 25 4.12 -18.75 80.25
C ARG A 25 4.50 -20.22 80.22
N SER A 26 5.70 -20.49 80.27
CA SER A 26 6.74 -20.53 81.31
C SER A 26 7.12 -21.95 81.63
N PHE A 27 8.36 -22.07 81.87
CA PHE A 27 9.18 -22.86 82.84
C PHE A 27 10.14 -23.84 82.14
N SER A 28 11.34 -23.39 82.13
CA SER A 28 12.57 -23.87 82.78
C SER A 28 12.65 -25.35 83.16
N PHE A 29 13.73 -25.90 82.87
CA PHE A 29 14.70 -26.77 83.61
C PHE A 29 15.25 -27.83 82.59
N LEU A 30 16.45 -27.68 82.30
CA LEU A 30 17.71 -28.19 82.82
C LEU A 30 18.19 -29.50 82.26
N LEU A 31 19.37 -29.44 81.85
CA LEU A 31 20.51 -30.29 82.02
C LEU A 31 20.96 -31.16 80.79
N PHE A 32 22.15 -30.77 80.35
CA PHE A 32 23.29 -31.65 80.02
C PHE A 32 23.02 -32.99 79.32
N ALA A 33 23.26 -33.02 78.07
CA ALA A 33 24.01 -34.14 77.52
C ALA A 33 24.94 -33.62 76.42
N LEU A 34 26.11 -33.52 76.82
CA LEU A 34 27.38 -33.33 76.14
C LEU A 34 27.63 -34.44 75.13
N CYS A 35 28.31 -34.07 74.11
CA CYS A 35 29.24 -34.85 73.32
C CYS A 35 28.88 -35.46 71.98
N LEU A 36 29.68 -35.05 71.03
CA LEU A 36 30.16 -35.81 69.92
C LEU A 36 29.21 -36.02 68.72
N LEU A 37 29.15 -34.95 67.92
CA LEU A 37 28.95 -35.14 66.50
C LEU A 37 30.12 -34.51 65.71
N PRO A 38 30.74 -35.23 64.76
CA PRO A 38 31.93 -34.75 64.09
C PRO A 38 31.61 -33.59 63.15
N PRO A 39 32.56 -32.66 62.93
CA PRO A 39 32.45 -31.63 61.96
C PRO A 39 32.79 -32.19 60.57
N ALA A 40 31.83 -32.81 59.94
CA ALA A 40 32.02 -33.40 58.63
C ALA A 40 30.79 -33.18 57.72
N LEU A 41 30.42 -31.92 57.50
CA LEU A 41 29.50 -31.57 56.41
C LEU A 41 29.60 -30.08 56.02
N SER A 42 30.82 -29.56 55.94
CA SER A 42 31.08 -28.23 55.38
C SER A 42 32.02 -28.29 54.16
N ALA A 43 31.82 -29.27 53.30
CA ALA A 43 32.65 -29.38 52.11
C ALA A 43 31.85 -29.92 50.91
N ALA A 44 30.82 -29.20 50.53
CA ALA A 44 30.22 -29.43 49.22
C ALA A 44 29.53 -28.18 48.65
N ALA A 45 30.11 -27.01 48.87
CA ALA A 45 29.81 -25.84 48.06
C ALA A 45 30.94 -25.62 47.07
N CYS A 46 31.32 -26.66 46.36
CA CYS A 46 31.97 -26.47 45.06
C CYS A 46 30.92 -25.98 44.08
N GLY A 47 30.63 -24.67 44.15
CA GLY A 47 29.98 -24.01 43.02
C GLY A 47 30.81 -24.32 41.79
N LYS A 48 30.31 -25.16 40.88
CA LYS A 48 30.83 -25.25 39.52
C LYS A 48 30.78 -23.82 38.98
N ARG A 49 31.94 -23.17 38.95
CA ARG A 49 32.07 -21.95 38.18
C ARG A 49 31.71 -22.35 36.73
N GLN A 50 30.57 -21.89 36.28
CA GLN A 50 30.28 -21.98 34.87
C GLN A 50 31.46 -21.34 34.12
N PRO A 51 31.95 -21.93 33.05
CA PRO A 51 32.94 -21.28 32.22
C PRO A 51 32.43 -19.87 31.90
N PRO A 52 33.30 -18.86 31.90
CA PRO A 52 32.89 -17.51 31.55
C PRO A 52 32.18 -17.59 30.20
N LEU A 53 30.98 -17.05 30.16
CA LEU A 53 30.27 -16.91 28.88
C LEU A 53 31.23 -16.22 27.89
N PRO A 54 31.31 -16.70 26.66
CA PRO A 54 32.11 -16.03 25.64
C PRO A 54 31.71 -14.56 25.62
N PRO A 55 32.66 -13.64 25.43
CA PRO A 55 32.35 -12.23 25.36
C PRO A 55 31.22 -12.04 24.35
N VAL A 56 30.11 -11.42 24.78
CA VAL A 56 29.05 -11.09 23.86
C VAL A 56 29.66 -10.21 22.79
N GLU A 57 29.65 -10.68 21.55
CA GLU A 57 30.10 -9.89 20.40
C GLU A 57 29.25 -8.62 20.35
N ARG A 58 29.86 -7.48 20.70
CA ARG A 58 29.22 -6.18 20.69
C ARG A 58 29.22 -5.55 19.27
N VAL A 59 29.72 -6.27 18.28
CA VAL A 59 29.81 -5.83 16.90
C VAL A 59 28.47 -6.09 16.20
N PRO A 60 27.92 -5.12 15.44
CA PRO A 60 26.68 -5.33 14.70
C PRO A 60 26.80 -6.47 13.69
N GLN A 61 25.73 -7.22 13.51
CA GLN A 61 25.68 -8.23 12.44
C GLN A 61 25.59 -7.54 11.08
N ARG A 62 26.29 -8.07 10.08
CA ARG A 62 26.19 -7.60 8.70
C ARG A 62 24.85 -7.99 8.06
N THR A 63 24.41 -7.26 7.05
CA THR A 63 23.38 -7.74 6.13
C THR A 63 24.00 -8.51 4.98
N GLU A 64 23.31 -9.54 4.47
CA GLU A 64 23.71 -10.31 3.28
C GLU A 64 22.70 -10.15 2.13
N LEU A 65 21.79 -9.19 2.25
CA LEU A 65 20.68 -8.95 1.32
C LEU A 65 20.73 -7.56 0.70
N LEU A 66 21.94 -7.00 0.50
CA LEU A 66 22.08 -5.79 -0.29
C LEU A 66 21.73 -6.12 -1.75
N SER A 67 20.78 -5.38 -2.27
CA SER A 67 20.34 -5.39 -3.67
C SER A 67 20.34 -3.98 -4.24
N GLY A 68 20.23 -3.84 -5.55
CA GLY A 68 20.14 -2.54 -6.17
C GLY A 68 19.78 -2.64 -7.64
N VAL A 69 19.25 -1.54 -8.15
CA VAL A 69 18.86 -1.40 -9.56
C VAL A 69 19.30 -0.05 -10.09
N GLN A 70 19.68 0.01 -11.36
CA GLN A 70 19.87 1.28 -12.05
C GLN A 70 18.51 1.83 -12.49
N ARG A 71 18.34 3.14 -12.31
CA ARG A 71 17.26 3.94 -12.91
C ARG A 71 17.82 5.25 -13.46
N GLY A 72 17.74 5.39 -14.77
CA GLY A 72 18.38 6.55 -15.42
C GLY A 72 19.86 6.65 -15.07
N ASN A 73 20.23 7.78 -14.52
CA ASN A 73 21.59 8.07 -14.02
C ASN A 73 21.77 7.79 -12.51
N GLN A 74 20.95 6.96 -11.91
CA GLN A 74 21.02 6.64 -10.47
C GLN A 74 21.08 5.14 -10.25
N VAL A 75 21.75 4.72 -9.16
CA VAL A 75 21.64 3.38 -8.59
C VAL A 75 20.87 3.48 -7.27
N ILE A 76 19.78 2.78 -7.18
CA ILE A 76 18.97 2.69 -5.96
C ILE A 76 19.36 1.38 -5.27
N LEU A 77 20.03 1.49 -4.13
CA LEU A 77 20.42 0.40 -3.26
C LEU A 77 19.31 0.15 -2.24
N SER A 78 19.03 -1.11 -1.96
CA SER A 78 18.02 -1.50 -0.96
C SER A 78 18.50 -2.71 -0.16
N TRP A 79 18.23 -2.72 1.15
CA TRP A 79 18.52 -3.84 2.04
C TRP A 79 17.55 -3.85 3.23
N PRO A 80 17.29 -5.02 3.85
CA PRO A 80 16.40 -5.10 4.99
C PRO A 80 16.85 -4.22 6.15
N ALA A 81 15.91 -3.51 6.77
CA ALA A 81 16.19 -2.81 8.02
C ALA A 81 16.57 -3.82 9.11
N PRO A 82 17.54 -3.51 9.98
CA PRO A 82 17.93 -4.39 11.05
C PRO A 82 16.74 -4.66 11.98
N ARG A 83 16.42 -5.94 12.21
CA ARG A 83 15.29 -6.33 13.05
C ARG A 83 15.59 -6.01 14.51
N ARG A 84 14.68 -5.31 15.17
CA ARG A 84 14.67 -5.13 16.61
C ARG A 84 13.97 -6.33 17.24
N ASN A 85 14.71 -7.28 17.80
CA ASN A 85 14.10 -8.33 18.61
C ASN A 85 13.87 -7.80 20.03
N ALA A 86 12.62 -7.79 20.49
CA ALA A 86 12.24 -7.32 21.83
C ALA A 86 12.82 -8.15 22.99
N SER A 87 13.41 -9.30 22.69
CA SER A 87 14.01 -10.24 23.66
C SER A 87 15.53 -10.36 23.56
N ASP A 88 16.15 -9.65 22.63
CA ASP A 88 17.60 -9.73 22.43
C ASP A 88 18.28 -8.48 23.00
N GLU A 89 18.87 -8.64 24.20
CA GLU A 89 19.69 -7.62 24.84
C GLU A 89 20.92 -7.23 24.02
N SER A 90 21.22 -7.96 22.95
CA SER A 90 22.32 -7.73 22.02
C SER A 90 21.97 -6.84 20.84
N VAL A 91 20.73 -6.38 20.69
CA VAL A 91 20.36 -5.43 19.63
C VAL A 91 21.08 -4.12 19.86
N GLN A 92 22.22 -4.03 19.22
CA GLN A 92 23.07 -2.87 19.25
C GLN A 92 22.39 -1.75 18.51
N SER A 93 22.20 -0.61 19.16
CA SER A 93 21.65 0.58 18.52
C SER A 93 22.52 0.93 17.31
N ILE A 94 21.99 0.72 16.11
CA ILE A 94 22.65 1.12 14.88
C ILE A 94 22.58 2.63 14.78
N ARG A 95 23.73 3.29 14.86
CA ARG A 95 23.84 4.74 14.76
C ARG A 95 23.77 5.21 13.33
N ARG A 96 24.35 4.43 12.39
CA ARG A 96 24.32 4.72 10.97
C ARG A 96 24.69 3.50 10.15
N VAL A 97 24.37 3.56 8.86
CA VAL A 97 24.84 2.56 7.88
C VAL A 97 25.69 3.27 6.85
N ASP A 98 26.97 2.97 6.81
CA ASP A 98 27.91 3.53 5.84
C ASP A 98 27.77 2.80 4.50
N VAL A 99 27.69 3.54 3.39
CA VAL A 99 27.55 3.03 2.02
C VAL A 99 28.86 3.26 1.28
N TYR A 100 29.42 2.20 0.74
CA TYR A 100 30.70 2.21 0.03
C TYR A 100 30.53 1.83 -1.43
N ARG A 101 31.32 2.44 -2.30
CA ARG A 101 31.41 2.16 -3.73
C ARG A 101 32.86 2.00 -4.16
N LEU A 102 33.14 0.99 -4.96
CA LEU A 102 34.38 0.80 -5.68
C LEU A 102 34.09 0.79 -7.18
N ALA A 103 34.74 1.68 -7.93
CA ALA A 103 34.72 1.65 -9.39
C ALA A 103 35.91 0.81 -9.89
N GLU A 104 35.58 -0.19 -10.73
CA GLU A 104 36.51 -1.13 -11.31
C GLU A 104 36.41 -1.08 -12.85
N ALA A 105 37.50 -1.38 -13.55
CA ALA A 105 37.38 -1.61 -14.99
C ALA A 105 36.55 -2.88 -15.26
N VAL A 106 35.76 -2.87 -16.33
CA VAL A 106 34.87 -4.02 -16.67
C VAL A 106 35.67 -5.33 -16.82
N GLY A 107 36.93 -5.25 -17.24
CA GLY A 107 37.82 -6.39 -17.38
C GLY A 107 38.57 -6.85 -16.10
N ASP A 108 38.39 -6.15 -14.97
CA ASP A 108 39.04 -6.53 -13.71
C ASP A 108 38.50 -7.87 -13.17
N PRO A 109 39.35 -8.64 -12.43
CA PRO A 109 38.90 -9.89 -11.82
C PRO A 109 37.71 -9.69 -10.89
N LEU A 110 36.73 -10.63 -10.95
CA LEU A 110 35.54 -10.59 -10.08
C LEU A 110 35.83 -10.85 -8.59
N PRO A 111 36.69 -11.85 -8.23
CA PRO A 111 37.00 -12.09 -6.83
C PRO A 111 37.72 -10.90 -6.19
N LEU A 112 37.26 -10.47 -5.02
CA LEU A 112 37.86 -9.40 -4.24
C LEU A 112 37.64 -9.72 -2.76
N THR A 113 38.70 -9.62 -1.97
CA THR A 113 38.62 -9.80 -0.52
C THR A 113 38.01 -8.58 0.17
N GLU A 114 37.53 -8.74 1.40
CA GLU A 114 37.00 -7.63 2.20
C GLU A 114 38.07 -6.57 2.50
N GLU A 115 39.33 -7.01 2.72
CA GLU A 115 40.47 -6.14 2.96
C GLU A 115 40.83 -5.30 1.72
N GLU A 116 40.87 -5.91 0.54
CA GLU A 116 41.12 -5.23 -0.72
C GLU A 116 40.03 -4.21 -1.03
N PHE A 117 38.77 -4.61 -0.82
CA PHE A 117 37.63 -3.69 -0.97
C PHE A 117 37.74 -2.53 0.01
N SER A 118 38.01 -2.79 1.29
CA SER A 118 38.14 -1.75 2.32
C SER A 118 39.26 -0.76 2.03
N ALA A 119 40.32 -1.19 1.39
CA ALA A 119 41.48 -0.38 1.03
C ALA A 119 41.22 0.53 -0.17
N ARG A 120 40.35 0.13 -1.10
CA ARG A 120 40.11 0.78 -2.41
C ARG A 120 38.78 1.50 -2.49
N ALA A 121 37.77 1.06 -1.73
CA ALA A 121 36.42 1.61 -1.82
C ALA A 121 36.31 3.00 -1.18
N THR A 122 35.46 3.82 -1.78
CA THR A 122 35.14 5.17 -1.28
C THR A 122 33.83 5.13 -0.51
N LEU A 123 33.80 5.79 0.66
CA LEU A 123 32.56 6.06 1.38
C LEU A 123 31.77 7.13 0.62
N ILE A 124 30.63 6.76 0.04
CA ILE A 124 29.79 7.68 -0.77
C ILE A 124 28.66 8.32 0.03
N GLY A 125 28.36 7.79 1.20
CA GLY A 125 27.35 8.37 2.08
C GLY A 125 26.98 7.46 3.23
N SER A 126 25.97 7.87 3.98
CA SER A 126 25.46 7.06 5.09
C SER A 126 23.97 7.28 5.30
N VAL A 127 23.27 6.23 5.78
CA VAL A 127 21.89 6.29 6.28
C VAL A 127 21.93 6.55 7.78
N SER A 128 21.25 7.58 8.25
CA SER A 128 21.29 8.03 9.64
C SER A 128 20.47 7.12 10.57
N GLU A 129 20.74 7.21 11.89
CA GLU A 129 19.96 6.49 12.91
C GLU A 129 18.45 6.78 12.81
N GLU A 130 18.08 8.01 12.51
CA GLU A 130 16.69 8.41 12.36
C GLU A 130 16.01 7.68 11.19
N GLN A 131 16.68 7.57 10.05
CA GLN A 131 16.21 6.83 8.88
C GLN A 131 16.14 5.33 9.18
N VAL A 132 17.15 4.77 9.84
CA VAL A 132 17.15 3.36 10.29
C VAL A 132 15.98 3.08 11.22
N THR A 133 15.68 4.01 12.13
CA THR A 133 14.60 3.86 13.12
C THR A 133 13.21 4.00 12.50
N ARG A 134 13.05 4.86 11.50
CA ARG A 134 11.79 5.07 10.79
C ARG A 134 11.50 3.97 9.76
N ALA A 135 12.51 3.27 9.29
CA ALA A 135 12.34 2.23 8.27
C ALA A 135 11.46 1.09 8.80
N ALA A 136 10.36 0.82 8.10
CA ALA A 136 9.45 -0.27 8.46
C ALA A 136 10.03 -1.64 8.09
N ASN A 137 10.55 -1.79 6.87
CA ASN A 137 11.00 -3.07 6.33
C ASN A 137 12.37 -3.01 5.65
N ALA A 138 12.66 -1.95 4.91
CA ALA A 138 13.89 -1.79 4.13
C ALA A 138 14.48 -0.40 4.29
N LEU A 139 15.79 -0.33 4.12
CA LEU A 139 16.56 0.89 3.99
C LEU A 139 16.93 1.07 2.53
N GLU A 140 16.97 2.31 2.08
CA GLU A 140 17.34 2.67 0.71
C GLU A 140 18.42 3.76 0.71
N TYR A 141 19.26 3.72 -0.30
CA TYR A 141 20.23 4.76 -0.59
C TYR A 141 20.34 4.94 -2.10
N THR A 142 20.32 6.19 -2.56
CA THR A 142 20.47 6.52 -3.97
C THR A 142 21.84 7.10 -4.24
N ASP A 143 22.57 6.48 -5.17
CA ASP A 143 23.86 6.95 -5.67
C ASP A 143 23.69 7.53 -7.07
N GLU A 144 24.13 8.78 -7.26
CA GLU A 144 24.12 9.42 -8.57
C GLU A 144 25.36 9.02 -9.38
N LEU A 145 25.12 8.60 -10.63
CA LEU A 145 26.15 8.10 -11.52
C LEU A 145 26.71 9.20 -12.43
N SER A 146 28.03 9.22 -12.57
CA SER A 146 28.70 9.92 -13.66
C SER A 146 28.89 8.93 -14.81
N LEU A 147 28.06 9.04 -15.85
CA LEU A 147 28.02 8.09 -16.98
C LEU A 147 29.06 8.51 -18.06
N GLY A 148 30.33 8.52 -17.75
CA GLY A 148 31.38 8.92 -18.71
C GLY A 148 32.16 7.76 -19.30
N GLU A 149 32.52 6.80 -18.48
CA GLU A 149 33.38 5.68 -18.86
C GLU A 149 32.72 4.33 -18.50
N PRO A 150 32.95 3.26 -19.28
CA PRO A 150 32.48 1.94 -18.94
C PRO A 150 33.17 1.46 -17.65
N VAL A 151 32.41 1.36 -16.57
CA VAL A 151 32.92 0.92 -15.27
C VAL A 151 31.97 -0.13 -14.69
N ARG A 152 32.53 -1.02 -13.89
CA ARG A 152 31.76 -1.89 -13.00
C ARG A 152 31.81 -1.28 -11.60
N LEU A 153 30.64 -1.04 -11.02
CA LEU A 153 30.47 -0.53 -9.68
C LEU A 153 30.22 -1.67 -8.71
N ARG A 154 31.03 -1.75 -7.68
CA ARG A 154 30.85 -2.70 -6.58
C ARG A 154 30.41 -1.92 -5.36
N TYR A 155 29.25 -2.28 -4.81
CA TYR A 155 28.68 -1.67 -3.62
C TYR A 155 28.71 -2.61 -2.44
N ALA A 156 28.90 -2.04 -1.25
CA ALA A 156 28.68 -2.71 0.02
C ALA A 156 28.20 -1.70 1.07
N VAL A 157 27.45 -2.18 2.05
CA VAL A 157 27.02 -1.40 3.21
C VAL A 157 27.65 -1.96 4.49
N ARG A 158 27.83 -1.09 5.51
CA ARG A 158 28.47 -1.44 6.75
C ARG A 158 27.76 -0.78 7.93
N TYR A 159 27.27 -1.58 8.86
CA TYR A 159 26.61 -1.06 10.06
C TYR A 159 27.63 -0.53 11.05
N VAL A 160 27.29 0.58 11.71
CA VAL A 160 28.07 1.20 12.77
C VAL A 160 27.15 1.42 13.97
N ASN A 161 27.51 0.86 15.12
CA ASN A 161 26.74 1.00 16.35
C ASN A 161 27.02 2.31 17.08
N ALA A 162 26.29 2.58 18.18
CA ALA A 162 26.46 3.78 19.00
C ALA A 162 27.85 3.89 19.64
N ALA A 163 28.56 2.78 19.87
CA ALA A 163 29.93 2.73 20.37
C ALA A 163 30.98 2.97 19.27
N GLY A 164 30.56 3.15 18.01
CA GLY A 164 31.45 3.33 16.88
C GLY A 164 32.07 2.04 16.32
N GLN A 165 31.67 0.88 16.83
CA GLN A 165 32.12 -0.41 16.30
C GLN A 165 31.44 -0.67 14.96
N ARG A 166 32.23 -1.26 14.04
CA ARG A 166 31.82 -1.51 12.65
C ARG A 166 31.59 -3.01 12.42
N ALA A 167 30.49 -3.36 11.78
CA ALA A 167 30.26 -4.70 11.26
C ALA A 167 31.24 -5.05 10.13
N SER A 168 31.29 -6.30 9.70
CA SER A 168 31.80 -6.67 8.38
C SER A 168 30.93 -6.07 7.29
N PHE A 169 31.46 -5.96 6.08
CA PHE A 169 30.67 -5.49 4.93
C PHE A 169 29.55 -6.48 4.60
N SER A 170 28.50 -5.97 3.96
CA SER A 170 27.46 -6.78 3.36
C SER A 170 28.01 -7.69 2.25
N ASN A 171 27.13 -8.46 1.61
CA ASN A 171 27.46 -9.00 0.29
C ASN A 171 27.85 -7.86 -0.66
N PHE A 172 28.75 -8.17 -1.60
CA PHE A 172 29.11 -7.25 -2.67
C PHE A 172 28.04 -7.29 -3.77
N LEU A 173 27.48 -6.14 -4.10
CA LEU A 173 26.58 -5.95 -5.22
C LEU A 173 27.37 -5.37 -6.40
N LEU A 174 27.28 -6.02 -7.55
CA LEU A 174 27.93 -5.59 -8.79
C LEU A 174 26.89 -5.01 -9.73
N ILE A 175 27.16 -3.82 -10.26
CA ILE A 175 26.34 -3.17 -11.29
C ILE A 175 27.29 -2.63 -12.37
N GLU A 176 27.00 -2.95 -13.62
CA GLU A 176 27.64 -2.36 -14.80
C GLU A 176 26.66 -1.35 -15.40
N PRO A 177 26.80 -0.04 -15.08
CA PRO A 177 25.80 0.94 -15.49
C PRO A 177 25.72 1.08 -17.00
N ALA A 178 24.48 1.06 -17.51
CA ALA A 178 24.21 1.46 -18.87
C ALA A 178 24.30 2.99 -18.98
N ALA A 179 25.13 3.49 -19.90
CA ALA A 179 25.25 4.93 -20.14
C ALA A 179 24.03 5.50 -20.89
N SER A 180 23.62 4.81 -21.95
CA SER A 180 22.55 5.30 -22.84
C SER A 180 21.17 4.78 -22.39
N VAL A 181 20.70 5.27 -21.24
CA VAL A 181 19.33 5.03 -20.75
C VAL A 181 18.44 6.19 -21.19
N SER A 182 17.26 5.90 -21.73
CA SER A 182 16.30 6.93 -22.15
C SER A 182 15.95 7.87 -21.02
N ARG A 183 15.78 9.16 -21.32
CA ARG A 183 15.22 10.13 -20.38
C ARG A 183 13.78 9.73 -19.99
N PRO A 184 13.28 10.22 -18.86
CA PRO A 184 11.88 10.01 -18.48
C PRO A 184 10.92 10.55 -19.54
N PRO A 185 9.81 9.86 -19.86
CA PRO A 185 8.75 10.43 -20.67
C PRO A 185 8.05 11.57 -19.95
N VAL A 186 7.28 12.38 -20.67
CA VAL A 186 6.45 13.46 -20.11
C VAL A 186 4.99 13.04 -20.14
N LEU A 187 4.42 12.77 -18.94
CA LEU A 187 3.04 12.34 -18.80
C LEU A 187 2.09 13.53 -18.96
N ALA A 188 1.05 13.39 -19.80
CA ALA A 188 0.03 14.41 -19.99
C ALA A 188 -0.79 14.62 -18.70
N GLN A 189 -1.08 15.90 -18.37
CA GLN A 189 -1.66 16.29 -17.07
C GLN A 189 -3.12 15.88 -16.85
N ASN A 190 -3.87 15.61 -17.92
CA ASN A 190 -5.31 15.34 -17.83
C ASN A 190 -5.62 13.96 -18.41
N PRO A 191 -5.55 12.89 -17.59
CA PRO A 191 -6.02 11.59 -17.99
C PRO A 191 -7.51 11.62 -18.34
N GLU A 192 -7.89 10.93 -19.40
CA GLU A 192 -9.29 10.77 -19.78
C GLU A 192 -9.91 9.66 -18.92
N VAL A 193 -10.95 10.02 -18.15
CA VAL A 193 -11.72 9.06 -17.35
C VAL A 193 -12.94 8.62 -18.15
N LEU A 194 -13.02 7.33 -18.42
CA LEU A 194 -14.15 6.64 -19.04
C LEU A 194 -14.82 5.74 -18.01
N GLU A 195 -16.00 5.25 -18.31
CA GLU A 195 -16.74 4.31 -17.45
C GLU A 195 -15.91 3.06 -17.08
N ASN A 196 -15.12 2.54 -18.02
CA ASN A 196 -14.38 1.28 -17.89
C ASN A 196 -12.87 1.44 -17.99
N ALA A 197 -12.32 2.63 -18.12
CA ALA A 197 -10.89 2.86 -18.23
C ALA A 197 -10.48 4.27 -17.82
N ILE A 198 -9.25 4.39 -17.30
CA ILE A 198 -8.51 5.66 -17.22
C ILE A 198 -7.43 5.62 -18.30
N ASN A 199 -7.54 6.49 -19.28
CA ASN A 199 -6.57 6.61 -20.37
C ASN A 199 -5.47 7.60 -19.97
N VAL A 200 -4.25 7.11 -19.81
CA VAL A 200 -3.05 7.93 -19.62
C VAL A 200 -2.27 8.01 -20.90
N ARG A 201 -1.66 9.18 -21.21
CA ARG A 201 -0.88 9.44 -22.42
C ARG A 201 0.39 10.19 -22.06
N TRP A 202 1.45 10.01 -22.85
CA TRP A 202 2.73 10.67 -22.61
C TRP A 202 3.47 10.94 -23.90
N ASP A 203 4.42 11.87 -23.82
CA ASP A 203 5.36 12.14 -24.91
C ASP A 203 6.59 11.27 -24.75
N ALA A 204 7.05 10.71 -25.87
CA ALA A 204 8.24 9.88 -25.91
C ALA A 204 9.51 10.72 -25.65
N PRO A 205 10.52 10.18 -24.93
CA PRO A 205 11.81 10.84 -24.82
C PRO A 205 12.55 10.83 -26.17
N GLU A 206 13.22 11.93 -26.50
CA GLU A 206 14.01 12.07 -27.74
C GLU A 206 15.47 11.62 -27.56
N SER A 207 15.98 11.64 -26.34
CA SER A 207 17.38 11.41 -26.01
C SER A 207 17.57 10.56 -24.77
N ASN A 208 18.80 10.14 -24.56
CA ASN A 208 19.26 9.42 -23.40
C ASN A 208 19.77 10.37 -22.31
N VAL A 209 20.03 9.87 -21.11
CA VAL A 209 20.57 10.63 -19.98
C VAL A 209 22.00 11.13 -20.22
N ASP A 210 22.75 10.49 -21.11
CA ASP A 210 24.07 10.87 -21.60
C ASP A 210 24.03 11.83 -22.79
N ASP A 211 22.86 12.42 -23.10
CA ASP A 211 22.58 13.33 -24.23
C ASP A 211 22.72 12.70 -25.62
N THR A 212 22.99 11.41 -25.73
CA THR A 212 23.00 10.71 -27.03
C THR A 212 21.61 10.60 -27.63
N ARG A 213 21.51 10.53 -28.97
CA ARG A 213 20.28 10.38 -29.75
C ARG A 213 20.47 9.34 -30.84
N PRO A 214 19.39 8.66 -31.23
CA PRO A 214 18.04 8.65 -30.65
C PRO A 214 18.00 8.02 -29.28
N ALA A 215 16.87 8.15 -28.56
CA ALA A 215 16.64 7.45 -27.30
C ALA A 215 16.74 5.93 -27.48
N ASN A 216 17.41 5.25 -26.57
CA ASN A 216 17.50 3.78 -26.49
C ASN A 216 16.21 3.24 -25.86
N LEU A 217 15.15 3.12 -26.65
CA LEU A 217 13.80 2.86 -26.17
C LEU A 217 13.31 1.48 -26.60
N LEU A 218 13.06 0.60 -25.61
CA LEU A 218 12.36 -0.68 -25.81
C LEU A 218 10.85 -0.55 -25.63
N GLY A 219 10.41 0.39 -24.79
CA GLY A 219 9.01 0.59 -24.46
C GLY A 219 8.83 1.34 -23.14
N TYR A 220 7.66 1.21 -22.55
CA TYR A 220 7.29 1.91 -21.34
C TYR A 220 6.68 0.99 -20.29
N ASN A 221 6.91 1.29 -19.03
CA ASN A 221 6.23 0.73 -17.88
C ASN A 221 5.37 1.80 -17.21
N VAL A 222 4.10 1.48 -16.97
CA VAL A 222 3.12 2.37 -16.33
C VAL A 222 2.91 1.93 -14.90
N TYR A 223 2.99 2.87 -13.97
CA TYR A 223 2.83 2.63 -12.55
C TYR A 223 1.66 3.44 -12.00
N ARG A 224 0.89 2.82 -11.11
CA ARG A 224 -0.20 3.46 -10.39
C ARG A 224 -0.06 3.15 -8.91
N SER A 225 -0.22 4.16 -8.07
CA SER A 225 -0.38 4.01 -6.62
C SER A 225 -1.63 4.75 -6.15
N ALA A 226 -2.27 4.27 -5.09
CA ALA A 226 -3.26 5.09 -4.41
C ALA A 226 -2.52 6.24 -3.68
N ARG A 227 -3.07 7.45 -3.69
CA ARG A 227 -2.45 8.63 -3.04
C ARG A 227 -2.17 8.42 -1.55
N SER A 228 -2.95 7.56 -0.90
CA SER A 228 -2.73 7.14 0.50
C SER A 228 -1.43 6.34 0.70
N GLN A 229 -0.86 5.80 -0.38
CA GLN A 229 0.43 5.10 -0.38
C GLN A 229 1.51 6.11 -0.76
N ASN A 230 2.32 6.53 0.19
CA ASN A 230 3.38 7.54 -0.02
C ASN A 230 4.54 7.09 -0.95
N GLN A 231 4.42 5.94 -1.62
CA GLN A 231 5.45 5.40 -2.52
C GLN A 231 4.82 4.95 -3.84
N PRO A 232 5.51 5.11 -4.98
CA PRO A 232 5.10 4.53 -6.24
C PRO A 232 4.97 3.00 -6.11
N ALA A 233 4.03 2.40 -6.84
CA ALA A 233 3.91 0.96 -6.88
C ALA A 233 5.25 0.30 -7.28
N ALA A 234 5.57 -0.82 -6.64
CA ALA A 234 6.80 -1.57 -6.94
C ALA A 234 6.73 -2.29 -8.29
N THR A 235 5.52 -2.61 -8.75
CA THR A 235 5.25 -3.35 -9.99
C THR A 235 4.45 -2.50 -10.98
N PRO A 236 4.77 -2.55 -12.28
CA PRO A 236 4.00 -1.86 -13.30
C PRO A 236 2.63 -2.51 -13.51
N LEU A 237 1.69 -1.75 -14.07
CA LEU A 237 0.38 -2.24 -14.49
C LEU A 237 0.46 -3.18 -15.69
N ASN A 238 1.40 -2.94 -16.57
CA ASN A 238 1.65 -3.75 -17.76
C ASN A 238 2.66 -4.87 -17.48
N ALA A 239 2.36 -6.09 -17.94
CA ALA A 239 3.22 -7.26 -17.73
C ALA A 239 4.54 -7.23 -18.54
N ARG A 240 4.59 -6.45 -19.62
CA ARG A 240 5.76 -6.26 -20.49
C ARG A 240 5.79 -4.81 -20.96
N PRO A 241 6.98 -4.23 -21.23
CA PRO A 241 7.08 -2.89 -21.79
C PRO A 241 6.22 -2.72 -23.04
N ILE A 242 5.43 -1.66 -23.09
CA ILE A 242 4.55 -1.33 -24.22
C ILE A 242 5.21 -0.30 -25.12
N SER A 243 5.05 -0.44 -26.44
CA SER A 243 5.61 0.50 -27.42
C SER A 243 4.72 1.73 -27.66
N ALA A 244 3.44 1.65 -27.30
CA ALA A 244 2.50 2.76 -27.43
C ALA A 244 2.80 3.84 -26.40
N THR A 245 2.47 5.08 -26.70
CA THR A 245 2.55 6.25 -25.81
C THR A 245 1.25 6.52 -25.08
N SER A 246 0.44 5.49 -24.89
CA SER A 246 -0.80 5.53 -24.14
C SER A 246 -1.08 4.18 -23.47
N PHE A 247 -1.84 4.22 -22.38
CA PHE A 247 -2.27 3.03 -21.65
C PHE A 247 -3.68 3.24 -21.11
N ALA A 248 -4.53 2.21 -21.24
CA ALA A 248 -5.87 2.17 -20.67
C ALA A 248 -5.86 1.31 -19.41
N ASP A 249 -5.97 1.94 -18.25
CA ASP A 249 -6.09 1.27 -16.97
C ASP A 249 -7.56 0.90 -16.72
N GLN A 250 -7.87 -0.39 -16.79
CA GLN A 250 -9.22 -0.94 -16.58
C GLN A 250 -9.44 -1.47 -15.16
N ALA A 251 -8.44 -1.37 -14.30
CA ALA A 251 -8.48 -1.94 -12.95
C ALA A 251 -8.58 -0.87 -11.85
N PHE A 252 -9.22 0.25 -12.14
CA PHE A 252 -9.44 1.34 -11.18
C PHE A 252 -10.76 1.19 -10.43
N THR A 253 -10.95 2.02 -9.40
CA THR A 253 -12.19 2.15 -8.63
C THR A 253 -12.56 3.61 -8.56
N PHE A 254 -13.81 3.94 -8.86
CA PHE A 254 -14.33 5.31 -8.72
C PHE A 254 -14.18 5.82 -7.29
N GLY A 255 -13.92 7.11 -7.13
CA GLY A 255 -13.75 7.77 -5.84
C GLY A 255 -12.36 7.60 -5.19
N VAL A 256 -11.55 6.64 -5.65
CA VAL A 256 -10.16 6.46 -5.17
C VAL A 256 -9.25 7.40 -5.92
N GLU A 257 -8.41 8.13 -5.19
CA GLU A 257 -7.42 9.03 -5.77
C GLU A 257 -6.14 8.26 -6.12
N TYR A 258 -5.73 8.31 -7.38
CA TYR A 258 -4.56 7.62 -7.93
C TYR A 258 -3.48 8.60 -8.37
N VAL A 259 -2.24 8.13 -8.29
CA VAL A 259 -1.06 8.80 -8.85
C VAL A 259 -0.46 7.89 -9.89
N TYR A 260 -0.29 8.39 -11.11
CA TYR A 260 0.35 7.70 -12.23
C TYR A 260 1.73 8.26 -12.49
N VAL A 261 2.68 7.38 -12.79
CA VAL A 261 3.99 7.70 -13.36
C VAL A 261 4.31 6.68 -14.46
N VAL A 262 5.10 7.11 -15.43
CA VAL A 262 5.57 6.26 -16.53
C VAL A 262 7.09 6.28 -16.55
N ARG A 263 7.70 5.14 -16.85
CA ARG A 263 9.14 5.02 -17.06
C ARG A 263 9.40 4.49 -18.47
N ALA A 264 10.35 5.08 -19.14
CA ALA A 264 10.92 4.51 -20.36
C ALA A 264 11.79 3.30 -19.97
N VAL A 265 11.78 2.27 -20.80
CA VAL A 265 12.61 1.07 -20.65
C VAL A 265 13.63 1.05 -21.77
N SER A 266 14.89 0.94 -21.43
CA SER A 266 16.03 0.88 -22.32
C SER A 266 16.71 -0.49 -22.26
N LEU A 267 17.53 -0.81 -23.24
CA LEU A 267 18.41 -1.97 -23.21
C LEU A 267 19.70 -1.60 -22.49
N GLY A 268 20.02 -2.30 -21.41
CA GLY A 268 21.26 -2.14 -20.67
C GLY A 268 22.47 -2.76 -21.36
N THR A 269 23.64 -2.58 -20.79
CA THR A 269 24.93 -3.03 -21.38
C THR A 269 25.00 -4.54 -21.51
N GLY A 270 24.44 -5.29 -20.57
CA GLY A 270 24.35 -6.76 -20.60
C GLY A 270 23.13 -7.32 -21.30
N GLY A 271 22.28 -6.45 -21.91
CA GLY A 271 21.04 -6.86 -22.54
C GLY A 271 19.82 -6.92 -21.60
N GLU A 272 19.99 -6.54 -20.34
CA GLU A 272 18.91 -6.43 -19.35
C GLU A 272 18.09 -5.15 -19.58
N PRO A 273 16.80 -5.14 -19.20
CA PRO A 273 15.99 -3.92 -19.24
C PRO A 273 16.39 -2.96 -18.12
N VAL A 274 16.65 -1.70 -18.45
CA VAL A 274 16.93 -0.62 -17.51
C VAL A 274 15.85 0.45 -17.64
N GLU A 275 15.26 0.86 -16.52
CA GLU A 275 14.23 1.90 -16.50
C GLU A 275 14.82 3.29 -16.35
N SER A 276 14.16 4.27 -16.95
CA SER A 276 14.40 5.69 -16.67
C SER A 276 13.99 6.06 -15.23
N LEU A 277 14.29 7.26 -14.80
CA LEU A 277 13.61 7.88 -13.67
C LEU A 277 12.11 8.02 -13.99
N ASN A 278 11.31 8.30 -12.96
CA ASN A 278 9.88 8.55 -13.13
C ASN A 278 9.64 9.76 -14.04
N SER A 279 8.58 9.70 -14.83
CA SER A 279 7.97 10.88 -15.42
C SER A 279 7.52 11.86 -14.33
N ASN A 280 7.01 13.03 -14.73
CA ASN A 280 6.15 13.81 -13.84
C ASN A 280 4.99 12.91 -13.36
N ALA A 281 4.59 13.12 -12.10
CA ALA A 281 3.43 12.45 -11.53
C ALA A 281 2.14 13.15 -11.97
N VAL A 282 1.09 12.35 -12.25
CA VAL A 282 -0.24 12.87 -12.56
C VAL A 282 -1.25 12.23 -11.61
N GLU A 283 -2.01 13.08 -10.92
CA GLU A 283 -3.04 12.69 -9.99
C GLU A 283 -4.40 12.67 -10.69
N VAL A 284 -5.22 11.65 -10.41
CA VAL A 284 -6.58 11.55 -10.89
C VAL A 284 -7.49 10.94 -9.83
N LYS A 285 -8.63 11.56 -9.62
CA LYS A 285 -9.72 11.01 -8.82
C LYS A 285 -10.90 10.75 -9.75
N PRO A 286 -11.04 9.53 -10.28
CA PRO A 286 -12.15 9.21 -11.17
C PRO A 286 -13.47 9.32 -10.40
N LEU A 287 -14.39 10.11 -10.93
CA LEU A 287 -15.75 10.21 -10.42
C LEU A 287 -16.66 9.41 -11.34
N ASP A 288 -17.61 8.71 -10.76
CA ASP A 288 -18.64 8.03 -11.51
C ASP A 288 -19.72 9.05 -11.91
N VAL A 289 -19.73 9.38 -13.20
CA VAL A 289 -20.69 10.29 -13.81
C VAL A 289 -21.43 9.62 -14.98
N PHE A 290 -21.37 8.30 -15.04
CA PHE A 290 -21.88 7.48 -16.14
C PHE A 290 -23.22 6.85 -15.77
N PRO A 291 -24.36 7.39 -16.30
CA PRO A 291 -25.65 6.84 -15.95
C PRO A 291 -25.88 5.45 -16.54
N PRO A 292 -26.68 4.60 -15.87
CA PRO A 292 -27.06 3.30 -16.42
C PRO A 292 -27.81 3.42 -17.76
N ALA A 293 -27.92 2.32 -18.47
CA ALA A 293 -28.79 2.23 -19.65
C ALA A 293 -30.26 2.46 -19.30
N ALA A 294 -31.01 3.01 -20.21
CA ALA A 294 -32.46 3.15 -20.05
C ALA A 294 -33.12 1.78 -19.89
N PRO A 295 -33.98 1.56 -18.89
CA PRO A 295 -34.71 0.32 -18.73
C PRO A 295 -35.56 -0.01 -19.96
N THR A 296 -35.71 -1.30 -20.28
CA THR A 296 -36.45 -1.77 -21.43
C THR A 296 -37.60 -2.72 -21.01
N GLY A 297 -38.46 -3.05 -21.96
CA GLY A 297 -39.49 -4.06 -21.74
C GLY A 297 -40.58 -3.63 -20.74
N LEU A 298 -40.88 -2.32 -20.63
CA LEU A 298 -41.92 -1.83 -19.78
C LEU A 298 -43.30 -2.31 -20.28
N VAL A 299 -44.02 -3.02 -19.41
CA VAL A 299 -45.37 -3.55 -19.69
C VAL A 299 -46.27 -3.29 -18.48
N PRO A 300 -47.22 -2.36 -18.56
CA PRO A 300 -48.28 -2.25 -17.59
C PRO A 300 -49.38 -3.29 -17.88
N ALA A 301 -49.88 -3.98 -16.85
CA ALA A 301 -50.90 -5.04 -16.93
C ALA A 301 -52.00 -4.72 -15.95
N PRO A 302 -53.29 -4.56 -16.42
CA PRO A 302 -54.38 -4.19 -15.58
C PRO A 302 -54.98 -5.41 -14.82
N SER A 303 -55.59 -5.13 -13.64
CA SER A 303 -56.33 -6.12 -12.84
C SER A 303 -57.57 -5.46 -12.22
N SER A 304 -58.73 -6.12 -12.29
CA SER A 304 -60.00 -5.59 -11.73
C SER A 304 -60.24 -6.05 -10.30
N SER A 305 -59.60 -7.13 -9.85
CA SER A 305 -59.78 -7.67 -8.50
C SER A 305 -58.45 -8.12 -7.89
N PRO A 306 -57.78 -7.31 -7.03
CA PRO A 306 -58.12 -5.90 -6.74
C PRO A 306 -57.86 -4.97 -7.92
N LEU A 307 -58.52 -3.81 -7.93
CA LEU A 307 -58.29 -2.80 -8.94
C LEU A 307 -56.87 -2.24 -8.83
N ARG A 308 -56.03 -2.45 -9.87
CA ARG A 308 -54.64 -2.01 -9.93
C ARG A 308 -54.09 -2.14 -11.33
N ILE A 309 -52.94 -1.47 -11.57
CA ILE A 309 -52.09 -1.74 -12.72
C ILE A 309 -50.75 -2.25 -12.22
N SER A 310 -50.39 -3.49 -12.60
CA SER A 310 -49.10 -4.07 -12.30
C SER A 310 -48.12 -3.70 -13.43
N VAL A 311 -47.03 -3.07 -13.08
CA VAL A 311 -46.01 -2.62 -14.05
C VAL A 311 -44.81 -3.57 -13.96
N PHE A 312 -44.37 -4.08 -15.10
CA PHE A 312 -43.22 -4.96 -15.26
C PHE A 312 -42.22 -4.34 -16.23
N PHE A 313 -40.92 -4.62 -16.03
CA PHE A 313 -39.86 -4.20 -16.94
C PHE A 313 -38.65 -5.14 -16.84
N ALA A 314 -37.73 -5.06 -17.80
CA ALA A 314 -36.51 -5.88 -17.79
C ALA A 314 -35.47 -5.30 -16.83
N ALA A 315 -34.71 -6.19 -16.15
CA ALA A 315 -33.62 -5.79 -15.29
C ALA A 315 -32.44 -5.31 -16.11
N ASN A 316 -31.85 -4.22 -15.68
CA ASN A 316 -30.55 -3.75 -16.16
C ASN A 316 -29.43 -4.70 -15.73
N GLN A 317 -28.31 -4.70 -16.47
CA GLN A 317 -27.17 -5.61 -16.26
C GLN A 317 -25.97 -4.96 -15.57
N GLU A 318 -26.00 -3.67 -15.34
CA GLU A 318 -24.94 -2.89 -14.72
C GLU A 318 -24.70 -3.37 -13.28
N ARG A 319 -23.43 -3.49 -12.89
CA ARG A 319 -23.04 -4.06 -11.58
C ARG A 319 -23.31 -3.13 -10.42
N ASP A 320 -23.32 -1.84 -10.69
CA ASP A 320 -23.50 -0.75 -9.74
C ASP A 320 -24.91 -0.20 -9.68
N LEU A 321 -25.86 -0.90 -10.35
CA LEU A 321 -27.27 -0.53 -10.31
C LEU A 321 -27.79 -0.52 -8.86
N ALA A 322 -28.29 0.65 -8.42
CA ALA A 322 -28.91 0.82 -7.10
C ALA A 322 -30.40 0.50 -7.10
N GLY A 323 -31.09 0.68 -8.24
CA GLY A 323 -32.53 0.38 -8.36
C GLY A 323 -33.23 1.26 -9.38
N TYR A 324 -34.55 1.42 -9.22
CA TYR A 324 -35.38 2.09 -10.21
C TYR A 324 -36.35 3.07 -9.59
N ASN A 325 -36.68 4.10 -10.37
CA ASN A 325 -37.79 4.99 -10.09
C ASN A 325 -38.85 4.87 -11.19
N LEU A 326 -40.11 4.63 -10.80
CA LEU A 326 -41.27 4.54 -11.68
C LEU A 326 -42.09 5.82 -11.59
N TYR A 327 -42.50 6.33 -12.75
CA TYR A 327 -43.27 7.53 -12.87
C TYR A 327 -44.55 7.29 -13.61
N ARG A 328 -45.62 8.05 -13.25
CA ARG A 328 -46.95 7.97 -13.83
C ARG A 328 -47.50 9.38 -14.17
N SER A 329 -48.24 9.46 -15.25
CA SER A 329 -49.08 10.61 -15.59
C SER A 329 -50.43 10.14 -16.14
N GLU A 330 -51.43 11.01 -16.02
CA GLU A 330 -52.75 10.88 -16.71
C GLU A 330 -52.74 11.61 -18.06
N ASP A 331 -51.76 12.49 -18.27
CA ASP A 331 -51.55 13.28 -19.48
C ASP A 331 -50.20 12.96 -20.11
N PRO A 332 -50.15 12.40 -21.34
CA PRO A 332 -48.93 12.08 -22.04
C PRO A 332 -48.10 13.28 -22.48
N ASP A 333 -48.75 14.43 -22.65
CA ASP A 333 -48.12 15.67 -23.15
C ASP A 333 -47.51 16.49 -22.01
N LEU A 334 -47.74 16.07 -20.77
CA LEU A 334 -47.13 16.72 -19.60
C LEU A 334 -45.59 16.48 -19.61
N PRO A 335 -44.76 17.52 -19.38
CA PRO A 335 -43.33 17.35 -19.23
C PRO A 335 -43.01 16.31 -18.19
N GLN A 336 -42.03 15.43 -18.47
CA GLN A 336 -41.69 14.25 -17.63
C GLN A 336 -41.31 14.65 -16.19
N GLU A 337 -40.76 15.83 -15.98
CA GLU A 337 -40.39 16.38 -14.67
C GLU A 337 -41.62 16.63 -13.77
N ARG A 338 -42.82 16.68 -14.38
CA ARG A 338 -44.08 16.86 -13.68
C ARG A 338 -44.84 15.56 -13.43
N TRP A 339 -44.31 14.43 -13.91
CA TRP A 339 -44.94 13.14 -13.67
C TRP A 339 -44.80 12.73 -12.22
N THR A 340 -45.76 12.04 -11.69
CA THR A 340 -45.77 11.58 -10.31
C THR A 340 -44.83 10.40 -10.15
N LYS A 341 -43.81 10.51 -9.29
CA LYS A 341 -42.96 9.40 -8.85
C LYS A 341 -43.80 8.49 -7.93
N LEU A 342 -43.95 7.20 -8.27
CA LEU A 342 -44.79 6.27 -7.55
C LEU A 342 -44.11 5.62 -6.34
N ASN A 343 -42.81 5.36 -6.41
CA ASN A 343 -42.05 4.73 -5.33
C ASN A 343 -41.31 5.79 -4.50
N ARG A 344 -41.36 5.62 -3.17
CA ARG A 344 -40.59 6.45 -2.22
C ARG A 344 -39.11 6.14 -2.28
N ASP A 345 -38.80 4.85 -2.08
CA ASP A 345 -37.43 4.31 -2.11
C ASP A 345 -37.19 3.60 -3.44
N LEU A 346 -35.92 3.45 -3.86
CA LEU A 346 -35.60 2.78 -5.11
C LEU A 346 -36.16 1.37 -5.15
N LEU A 347 -36.82 1.01 -6.24
CA LEU A 347 -37.31 -0.34 -6.47
C LEU A 347 -36.13 -1.29 -6.70
N GLN A 348 -36.04 -2.32 -5.88
CA GLN A 348 -35.05 -3.39 -6.02
C GLN A 348 -35.54 -4.53 -6.91
N ARG A 349 -36.78 -4.43 -7.37
CA ARG A 349 -37.46 -5.41 -8.21
C ARG A 349 -37.95 -4.75 -9.48
N THR A 350 -38.07 -5.50 -10.53
CA THR A 350 -38.56 -5.07 -11.83
C THR A 350 -40.08 -5.13 -11.94
N THR A 351 -40.76 -5.00 -10.81
CA THR A 351 -42.22 -5.03 -10.71
C THR A 351 -42.72 -3.99 -9.70
N TYR A 352 -43.85 -3.36 -10.01
CA TYR A 352 -44.54 -2.43 -9.12
C TYR A 352 -46.03 -2.61 -9.25
N GLN A 353 -46.77 -2.46 -8.17
CA GLN A 353 -48.23 -2.50 -8.16
C GLN A 353 -48.78 -1.09 -7.87
N ASP A 354 -49.36 -0.48 -8.88
CA ASP A 354 -50.05 0.81 -8.75
C ASP A 354 -51.51 0.58 -8.37
N GLU A 355 -51.80 0.73 -7.09
CA GLU A 355 -53.14 0.59 -6.51
C GLU A 355 -53.92 1.92 -6.45
N ALA A 356 -53.21 3.03 -6.75
CA ALA A 356 -53.82 4.36 -6.75
C ALA A 356 -54.39 4.72 -8.12
N VAL A 357 -55.10 3.79 -8.75
CA VAL A 357 -55.72 3.95 -10.07
C VAL A 357 -57.25 4.01 -9.94
N ARG A 358 -57.92 4.67 -10.92
CA ARG A 358 -59.39 4.78 -11.01
C ARG A 358 -59.88 3.97 -12.21
N SER A 359 -60.99 3.25 -12.03
CA SER A 359 -61.62 2.47 -13.12
C SER A 359 -61.93 3.36 -14.32
N GLY A 360 -61.63 2.92 -15.52
CA GLY A 360 -61.81 3.62 -16.79
C GLY A 360 -60.77 4.71 -17.10
N GLN A 361 -59.90 5.06 -16.17
CA GLN A 361 -58.85 6.06 -16.38
C GLN A 361 -57.65 5.48 -17.06
N ARG A 362 -57.12 6.18 -18.08
CA ARG A 362 -55.90 5.84 -18.77
C ARG A 362 -54.69 6.44 -18.06
N TYR A 363 -53.63 5.64 -17.85
CA TYR A 363 -52.37 6.05 -17.22
C TYR A 363 -51.21 5.75 -18.13
N PHE A 364 -50.19 6.60 -18.06
CA PHE A 364 -48.93 6.51 -18.79
C PHE A 364 -47.81 6.31 -17.80
N TYR A 365 -46.85 5.41 -18.12
CA TYR A 365 -45.76 5.04 -17.24
C TYR A 365 -44.42 5.11 -17.98
N TYR A 366 -43.39 5.54 -17.27
CA TYR A 366 -42.01 5.30 -17.63
C TYR A 366 -41.20 4.97 -16.37
N VAL A 367 -40.04 4.30 -16.56
CA VAL A 367 -39.11 3.91 -15.52
C VAL A 367 -37.72 4.41 -15.86
N VAL A 368 -36.97 4.82 -14.83
CA VAL A 368 -35.54 5.14 -14.94
C VAL A 368 -34.73 4.25 -14.01
N ALA A 369 -33.52 3.88 -14.40
CA ALA A 369 -32.54 3.20 -13.57
C ALA A 369 -31.68 4.24 -12.84
N VAL A 370 -31.22 3.88 -11.65
CA VAL A 370 -30.34 4.71 -10.81
C VAL A 370 -29.21 3.83 -10.33
N ASP A 371 -27.97 4.29 -10.47
CA ASP A 371 -26.77 3.60 -9.98
C ASP A 371 -26.44 3.95 -8.53
N ALA A 372 -25.36 3.35 -8.01
CA ALA A 372 -24.88 3.58 -6.65
C ALA A 372 -24.28 4.99 -6.45
N ALA A 373 -23.83 5.66 -7.51
CA ALA A 373 -23.34 7.03 -7.49
C ALA A 373 -24.47 8.07 -7.53
N GLY A 374 -25.70 7.63 -7.85
CA GLY A 374 -26.89 8.48 -7.97
C GLY A 374 -27.12 9.00 -9.39
N ASN A 375 -26.38 8.50 -10.40
CA ASN A 375 -26.65 8.87 -11.79
C ASN A 375 -27.95 8.20 -12.24
N VAL A 376 -28.74 8.95 -13.00
CA VAL A 376 -30.07 8.54 -13.46
C VAL A 376 -30.05 8.30 -14.95
N SER A 377 -30.56 7.17 -15.40
CA SER A 377 -30.64 6.80 -16.80
C SER A 377 -31.60 7.72 -17.59
N ARG A 378 -31.53 7.64 -18.90
CA ARG A 378 -32.64 8.13 -19.73
C ARG A 378 -33.89 7.34 -19.38
N PRO A 379 -35.11 7.95 -19.53
CA PRO A 379 -36.36 7.24 -19.37
C PRO A 379 -36.52 6.07 -20.33
N SER A 380 -37.22 5.03 -19.88
CA SER A 380 -37.72 3.98 -20.78
C SER A 380 -38.68 4.56 -21.80
N GLU A 381 -39.11 3.76 -22.78
CA GLU A 381 -40.29 4.06 -23.56
C GLU A 381 -41.48 4.26 -22.63
N VAL A 382 -42.33 5.23 -23.00
CA VAL A 382 -43.63 5.45 -22.33
C VAL A 382 -44.61 4.35 -22.77
N LYS A 383 -45.24 3.68 -21.81
CA LYS A 383 -46.32 2.73 -22.08
C LYS A 383 -47.58 3.17 -21.36
N ALA A 384 -48.73 2.96 -22.00
CA ALA A 384 -50.02 3.35 -21.47
C ALA A 384 -50.89 2.13 -21.20
N GLU A 385 -51.74 2.23 -20.17
CA GLU A 385 -52.75 1.22 -19.85
C GLU A 385 -53.96 1.88 -19.22
N THR A 386 -55.12 1.30 -19.45
CA THR A 386 -56.39 1.76 -18.86
C THR A 386 -56.76 0.86 -17.69
N ALA A 387 -57.04 1.47 -16.54
CA ALA A 387 -57.49 0.70 -15.38
C ALA A 387 -58.89 0.14 -15.66
N PRO A 388 -59.14 -1.15 -15.41
CA PRO A 388 -60.40 -1.79 -15.77
C PRO A 388 -61.57 -1.31 -14.95
#